data_e0dd1996546f1d2384f4ae7ccfc34b89
#
_entry.id   e0dd1996546f1d2384f4ae7ccfc34b89
#
_cell.length_a   1.000
_cell.length_b   1.000
_cell.length_c   1.000
_cell.angle_alpha   90.00
_cell.angle_beta   90.00
_cell.angle_gamma   90.00
#
_symmetry.space_group_name_H-M   'P 1'
#
loop_
_entity.id
_entity.type
_entity.pdbx_description
1 polymer ?
#
loop_
_entity_poly.entity_id
_entity_poly.type
_entity_poly.pdbx_seq_one_letter_code
_entity_poly.pdbx_strand_id
1 'polypeptide(L)'
;MKTLLAKPIVLSPSQLIASGRQRACYHHPEREDLCVKVHHADRDDKETIREIKYYKRIYRNKSSSETISDYYGTQETNMGTGYVFQLIKDKTGAVSNTLDYFFKNKNYFLKHQKNMRIAYDIFKKTIFKDAIVTMALKPYNIVYQLGYKPHGQFVIIDNLGSANLIPVDYFSSTLARTTLSRRFADFERRIYNEYHIKLANMQIQTR
;
A
#
# COMPACT_ATOMS: atom_id res chain seq x y z
N MET A 1 15.49 -2.39 11.21
CA MET A 1 14.82 -1.07 11.05
C MET A 1 15.89 -0.11 10.58
N LYS A 2 15.75 0.48 9.39
CA LYS A 2 16.67 1.52 8.90
C LYS A 2 16.33 2.80 9.68
N THR A 3 17.16 3.19 10.64
CA THR A 3 16.94 4.40 11.45
C THR A 3 17.30 5.61 10.60
N LEU A 4 16.32 6.46 10.30
CA LEU A 4 16.57 7.79 9.74
C LEU A 4 17.10 8.70 10.84
N LEU A 5 18.03 9.57 10.48
CA LEU A 5 18.60 10.55 11.41
C LEU A 5 17.50 11.48 11.95
N ALA A 6 17.55 11.74 13.25
CA ALA A 6 16.50 12.40 14.03
C ALA A 6 16.39 13.93 13.82
N LYS A 7 16.81 14.46 12.66
CA LYS A 7 16.69 15.91 12.39
C LYS A 7 15.26 16.23 11.94
N PRO A 8 14.60 17.24 12.56
CA PRO A 8 13.31 17.72 12.08
C PRO A 8 13.36 18.16 10.61
N ILE A 9 12.28 17.89 9.87
CA ILE A 9 12.13 18.33 8.48
C ILE A 9 10.93 19.27 8.34
N VAL A 10 10.99 20.13 7.33
CA VAL A 10 9.91 21.06 7.00
C VAL A 10 9.21 20.55 5.74
N LEU A 11 7.92 20.27 5.87
CA LEU A 11 7.04 19.90 4.77
C LEU A 11 6.35 21.13 4.22
N SER A 12 6.31 21.26 2.91
CA SER A 12 5.63 22.36 2.20
C SER A 12 4.45 21.83 1.35
N PRO A 13 3.45 22.67 1.05
CA PRO A 13 2.32 22.28 0.18
C PRO A 13 2.76 21.79 -1.20
N SER A 14 3.87 22.30 -1.74
CA SER A 14 4.41 21.87 -3.04
C SER A 14 4.91 20.42 -3.06
N GLN A 15 5.17 19.84 -1.91
CA GLN A 15 5.59 18.44 -1.76
C GLN A 15 4.41 17.47 -1.59
N LEU A 16 3.18 17.96 -1.55
CA LEU A 16 1.99 17.12 -1.37
C LEU A 16 1.84 16.15 -2.55
N ILE A 17 1.83 14.84 -2.24
CA ILE A 17 1.56 13.76 -3.20
C ILE A 17 0.06 13.46 -3.24
N ALA A 18 -0.53 13.28 -2.05
CA ALA A 18 -1.94 12.95 -1.90
C ALA A 18 -2.44 13.27 -0.50
N SER A 19 -3.74 13.55 -0.38
CA SER A 19 -4.40 13.71 0.91
C SER A 19 -5.56 12.72 1.03
N GLY A 20 -5.48 11.83 2.00
CA GLY A 20 -6.53 10.87 2.35
C GLY A 20 -7.39 11.39 3.51
N ARG A 21 -8.29 10.51 4.01
CA ARG A 21 -9.18 10.87 5.12
C ARG A 21 -8.45 11.07 6.46
N GLN A 22 -7.40 10.31 6.71
CA GLN A 22 -6.68 10.30 7.99
C GLN A 22 -5.35 11.05 7.92
N ARG A 23 -4.65 10.95 6.80
CA ARG A 23 -3.27 11.40 6.62
C ARG A 23 -3.08 12.10 5.28
N ALA A 24 -2.20 13.08 5.25
CA ALA A 24 -1.60 13.60 4.03
C ALA A 24 -0.23 12.95 3.80
N CYS A 25 0.13 12.72 2.55
CA CYS A 25 1.38 12.11 2.11
C CYS A 25 2.18 13.14 1.31
N TYR A 26 3.43 13.36 1.71
CA TYR A 26 4.33 14.33 1.11
C TYR A 26 5.59 13.65 0.57
N HIS A 27 6.21 14.21 -0.46
CA HIS A 27 7.60 13.89 -0.79
C HIS A 27 8.50 14.21 0.40
N HIS A 28 9.46 13.34 0.70
CA HIS A 28 10.47 13.64 1.70
C HIS A 28 11.41 14.72 1.14
N PRO A 29 11.69 15.83 1.88
CA PRO A 29 12.42 16.96 1.33
C PRO A 29 13.86 16.66 0.93
N GLU A 30 14.50 15.66 1.56
CA GLU A 30 15.92 15.31 1.35
C GLU A 30 16.10 13.95 0.65
N ARG A 31 15.04 13.17 0.45
CA ARG A 31 15.12 11.80 -0.04
C ARG A 31 14.02 11.50 -1.06
N GLU A 32 14.40 11.43 -2.32
CA GLU A 32 13.47 11.20 -3.43
C GLU A 32 12.77 9.82 -3.42
N ASP A 33 13.39 8.85 -2.74
CA ASP A 33 12.89 7.47 -2.61
C ASP A 33 11.92 7.30 -1.43
N LEU A 34 11.64 8.38 -0.68
CA LEU A 34 10.81 8.35 0.52
C LEU A 34 9.61 9.31 0.44
N CYS A 35 8.57 8.96 1.18
CA CYS A 35 7.46 9.85 1.48
C CYS A 35 7.22 9.93 3.00
N VAL A 36 6.60 11.02 3.40
CA VAL A 36 6.25 11.30 4.79
C VAL A 36 4.73 11.40 4.90
N LYS A 37 4.13 10.55 5.73
CA LYS A 37 2.70 10.60 6.03
C LYS A 37 2.47 11.29 7.36
N VAL A 38 1.65 12.34 7.38
CA VAL A 38 1.31 13.13 8.57
C VAL A 38 -0.20 13.07 8.80
N HIS A 39 -0.63 12.89 10.04
CA HIS A 39 -2.05 12.93 10.40
C HIS A 39 -2.63 14.33 10.26
N HIS A 40 -3.90 14.40 9.85
CA HIS A 40 -4.66 15.64 10.01
C HIS A 40 -4.88 15.91 11.50
N ALA A 41 -4.93 17.18 11.88
CA ALA A 41 -4.96 17.61 13.29
C ALA A 41 -6.13 17.05 14.11
N ASP A 42 -7.25 16.72 13.45
CA ASP A 42 -8.46 16.19 14.06
C ASP A 42 -8.52 14.64 14.08
N ARG A 43 -7.44 13.95 13.70
CA ARG A 43 -7.42 12.49 13.55
C ARG A 43 -6.51 11.81 14.57
N ASP A 44 -6.98 10.65 15.07
CA ASP A 44 -6.15 9.80 15.91
C ASP A 44 -5.18 8.94 15.06
N ASP A 45 -4.15 8.42 15.71
CA ASP A 45 -3.09 7.63 15.09
C ASP A 45 -3.22 6.12 15.31
N LYS A 46 -4.34 5.65 15.87
CA LYS A 46 -4.54 4.24 16.25
C LYS A 46 -4.30 3.25 15.12
N GLU A 47 -4.82 3.55 13.91
CA GLU A 47 -4.60 2.71 12.73
C GLU A 47 -3.12 2.68 12.34
N THR A 48 -2.46 3.83 12.38
CA THR A 48 -1.02 3.96 12.08
C THR A 48 -0.16 3.24 13.10
N ILE A 49 -0.48 3.32 14.39
CA ILE A 49 0.24 2.57 15.44
C ILE A 49 0.11 1.05 15.21
N ARG A 50 -1.07 0.56 14.81
CA ARG A 50 -1.26 -0.86 14.45
C ARG A 50 -0.41 -1.26 13.26
N GLU A 51 -0.39 -0.44 12.22
CA GLU A 51 0.42 -0.64 11.02
C GLU A 51 1.92 -0.71 11.38
N ILE A 52 2.42 0.24 12.18
CA ILE A 52 3.82 0.27 12.65
C ILE A 52 4.18 -0.96 13.49
N LYS A 53 3.29 -1.40 14.40
CA LYS A 53 3.49 -2.63 15.17
C LYS A 53 3.65 -3.85 14.25
N TYR A 54 2.88 -3.88 13.16
CA TYR A 54 2.98 -4.94 12.17
C TYR A 54 4.31 -4.87 11.39
N TYR A 55 4.75 -3.69 10.94
CA TYR A 55 6.08 -3.52 10.32
C TYR A 55 7.22 -3.96 11.25
N LYS A 56 7.19 -3.56 12.53
CA LYS A 56 8.19 -3.99 13.53
C LYS A 56 8.23 -5.52 13.66
N ARG A 57 7.08 -6.19 13.56
CA ARG A 57 7.00 -7.65 13.57
C ARG A 57 7.62 -8.27 12.32
N ILE A 58 7.27 -7.77 11.11
CA ILE A 58 7.85 -8.24 9.84
C ILE A 58 9.37 -8.14 9.91
N TYR A 59 9.92 -6.99 10.27
CA TYR A 59 11.37 -6.78 10.33
C TYR A 59 12.07 -7.64 11.37
N ARG A 60 11.46 -7.86 12.54
CA ARG A 60 12.00 -8.76 13.55
C ARG A 60 12.10 -10.20 13.05
N ASN A 61 11.15 -10.64 12.27
CA ASN A 61 11.14 -11.96 11.66
C ASN A 61 11.98 -12.05 10.38
N LYS A 62 12.73 -10.98 10.05
CA LYS A 62 13.53 -10.86 8.82
C LYS A 62 12.71 -11.13 7.54
N SER A 63 11.40 -10.98 7.61
CA SER A 63 10.53 -11.07 6.46
C SER A 63 10.56 -9.75 5.71
N SER A 64 10.88 -9.79 4.44
CA SER A 64 10.68 -8.69 3.52
C SER A 64 9.79 -9.19 2.39
N SER A 65 8.91 -8.36 1.89
CA SER A 65 8.09 -8.71 0.74
C SER A 65 8.08 -7.56 -0.25
N GLU A 66 8.34 -7.87 -1.50
CA GLU A 66 8.28 -6.88 -2.59
C GLU A 66 6.84 -6.35 -2.83
N THR A 67 5.86 -6.94 -2.13
CA THR A 67 4.44 -6.57 -2.25
C THR A 67 3.97 -5.51 -1.26
N ILE A 68 4.87 -5.01 -0.40
CA ILE A 68 4.59 -3.95 0.57
C ILE A 68 5.67 -2.87 0.51
N SER A 69 5.28 -1.59 0.73
CA SER A 69 6.26 -0.51 0.88
C SER A 69 7.02 -0.65 2.20
N ASP A 70 8.30 -0.30 2.23
CA ASP A 70 9.09 -0.31 3.44
C ASP A 70 8.73 0.86 4.39
N TYR A 71 8.83 0.61 5.71
CA TYR A 71 8.71 1.64 6.75
C TYR A 71 10.09 1.97 7.31
N TYR A 72 10.43 3.24 7.38
CA TYR A 72 11.76 3.73 7.79
C TYR A 72 11.80 4.34 9.20
N GLY A 73 10.66 4.58 9.81
CA GLY A 73 10.59 5.16 11.14
C GLY A 73 9.75 6.44 11.18
N THR A 74 9.90 7.18 12.27
CA THR A 74 9.25 8.48 12.47
C THR A 74 10.28 9.60 12.39
N GLN A 75 9.83 10.79 11.99
CA GLN A 75 10.62 12.01 11.94
C GLN A 75 9.73 13.21 12.32
N GLU A 76 10.24 14.11 13.14
CA GLU A 76 9.49 15.31 13.51
C GLU A 76 9.37 16.25 12.31
N THR A 77 8.20 16.86 12.16
CA THR A 77 7.89 17.82 11.09
C THR A 77 7.23 19.08 11.66
N ASN A 78 7.16 20.14 10.84
CA ASN A 78 6.38 21.33 11.15
C ASN A 78 4.86 21.09 11.23
N MET A 79 4.40 19.88 10.88
CA MET A 79 2.98 19.44 10.92
C MET A 79 2.76 18.33 11.97
N GLY A 80 3.69 18.12 12.91
CA GLY A 80 3.69 17.05 13.90
C GLY A 80 4.52 15.84 13.46
N THR A 81 4.30 14.70 14.09
CA THR A 81 5.07 13.48 13.81
C THR A 81 4.78 12.94 12.41
N GLY A 82 5.81 12.88 11.59
CA GLY A 82 5.80 12.26 10.26
C GLY A 82 6.19 10.78 10.32
N TYR A 83 5.47 9.95 9.59
CA TYR A 83 5.75 8.53 9.42
C TYR A 83 6.37 8.31 8.04
N VAL A 84 7.62 7.84 8.02
CA VAL A 84 8.43 7.77 6.81
C VAL A 84 8.34 6.40 6.17
N PHE A 85 7.93 6.37 4.89
CA PHE A 85 7.77 5.16 4.10
C PHE A 85 8.52 5.24 2.78
N GLN A 86 8.77 4.10 2.17
CA GLN A 86 9.23 4.04 0.79
C GLN A 86 8.21 4.69 -0.14
N LEU A 87 8.68 5.60 -0.98
CA LEU A 87 7.89 6.11 -2.10
C LEU A 87 8.04 5.18 -3.29
N ILE A 88 6.96 4.54 -3.68
CA ILE A 88 6.98 3.62 -4.82
C ILE A 88 6.95 4.44 -6.10
N LYS A 89 7.99 4.29 -6.91
CA LYS A 89 8.17 4.99 -8.20
C LYS A 89 8.29 3.97 -9.33
N ASP A 90 7.80 4.33 -10.49
CA ASP A 90 8.01 3.61 -11.73
C ASP A 90 9.48 3.72 -12.17
N LYS A 91 9.93 2.87 -13.07
CA LYS A 91 11.30 2.92 -13.60
C LYS A 91 11.64 4.26 -14.28
N THR A 92 10.64 5.01 -14.71
CA THR A 92 10.78 6.37 -15.27
C THR A 92 11.07 7.45 -14.22
N GLY A 93 10.98 7.12 -12.93
CA GLY A 93 11.11 8.05 -11.80
C GLY A 93 9.78 8.69 -11.36
N ALA A 94 8.71 8.53 -12.12
CA ALA A 94 7.39 9.02 -11.73
C ALA A 94 6.84 8.24 -10.53
N VAL A 95 6.07 8.89 -9.66
CA VAL A 95 5.34 8.22 -8.57
C VAL A 95 4.35 7.24 -9.16
N SER A 96 4.38 5.99 -8.72
CA SER A 96 3.50 4.95 -9.23
C SER A 96 2.04 5.23 -8.88
N ASN A 97 1.16 5.07 -9.84
CA ASN A 97 -0.26 5.30 -9.67
C ASN A 97 -0.95 4.15 -8.91
N THR A 98 -2.00 4.49 -8.18
CA THR A 98 -2.84 3.51 -7.47
C THR A 98 -3.71 2.70 -8.44
N LEU A 99 -4.18 1.53 -8.01
CA LEU A 99 -5.15 0.75 -8.79
C LEU A 99 -6.45 1.52 -9.02
N ASP A 100 -6.86 2.36 -8.05
CA ASP A 100 -8.02 3.26 -8.20
C ASP A 100 -7.87 4.18 -9.42
N TYR A 101 -6.68 4.77 -9.60
CA TYR A 101 -6.38 5.60 -10.77
C TYR A 101 -6.53 4.80 -12.07
N PHE A 102 -5.97 3.59 -12.14
CA PHE A 102 -6.07 2.75 -13.34
C PHE A 102 -7.52 2.35 -13.62
N PHE A 103 -8.28 1.97 -12.60
CA PHE A 103 -9.67 1.51 -12.77
C PHE A 103 -10.62 2.64 -13.17
N LYS A 104 -10.38 3.86 -12.71
CA LYS A 104 -11.15 5.05 -13.11
C LYS A 104 -10.80 5.54 -14.52
N ASN A 105 -9.59 5.25 -15.00
CA ASN A 105 -9.11 5.69 -16.31
C ASN A 105 -9.16 4.54 -17.33
N LYS A 106 -10.32 4.37 -17.99
CA LYS A 106 -10.58 3.27 -18.92
C LYS A 106 -9.46 3.03 -19.94
N ASN A 107 -8.94 4.09 -20.56
CA ASN A 107 -7.89 3.98 -21.58
C ASN A 107 -6.58 3.45 -20.95
N TYR A 108 -6.23 3.94 -19.76
CA TYR A 108 -5.06 3.45 -19.02
C TYR A 108 -5.24 2.00 -18.59
N PHE A 109 -6.41 1.64 -18.10
CA PHE A 109 -6.71 0.27 -17.75
C PHE A 109 -6.58 -0.68 -18.96
N LEU A 110 -7.23 -0.36 -20.07
CA LEU A 110 -7.19 -1.19 -21.29
C LEU A 110 -5.76 -1.37 -21.83
N LYS A 111 -4.93 -0.33 -21.77
CA LYS A 111 -3.52 -0.39 -22.18
C LYS A 111 -2.72 -1.40 -21.33
N HIS A 112 -3.03 -1.51 -20.04
CA HIS A 112 -2.24 -2.30 -19.10
C HIS A 112 -2.94 -3.59 -18.62
N GLN A 113 -4.20 -3.83 -18.96
CA GLN A 113 -5.04 -4.90 -18.39
C GLN A 113 -4.41 -6.31 -18.45
N LYS A 114 -3.76 -6.65 -19.55
CA LYS A 114 -3.11 -7.97 -19.74
C LYS A 114 -1.98 -8.17 -18.72
N ASN A 115 -1.12 -7.16 -18.57
CA ASN A 115 0.00 -7.21 -17.63
C ASN A 115 -0.49 -7.10 -16.17
N MET A 116 -1.49 -6.24 -15.91
CA MET A 116 -2.10 -6.13 -14.57
C MET A 116 -2.71 -7.44 -14.10
N ARG A 117 -3.33 -8.22 -15.00
CA ARG A 117 -3.85 -9.55 -14.65
C ARG A 117 -2.73 -10.47 -14.16
N ILE A 118 -1.62 -10.54 -14.90
CA ILE A 118 -0.48 -11.37 -14.53
C ILE A 118 0.13 -10.86 -13.20
N ALA A 119 0.30 -9.55 -13.06
CA ALA A 119 0.80 -8.94 -11.83
C ALA A 119 -0.13 -9.21 -10.64
N TYR A 120 -1.46 -9.21 -10.85
CA TYR A 120 -2.43 -9.55 -9.81
C TYR A 120 -2.31 -11.00 -9.34
N ASP A 121 -2.17 -11.94 -10.25
CA ASP A 121 -2.01 -13.37 -9.91
C ASP A 121 -0.71 -13.60 -9.12
N ILE A 122 0.38 -12.95 -9.52
CA ILE A 122 1.67 -13.00 -8.81
C ILE A 122 1.51 -12.36 -7.41
N PHE A 123 0.92 -11.18 -7.33
CA PHE A 123 0.67 -10.46 -6.08
C PHE A 123 -0.14 -11.31 -5.11
N LYS A 124 -1.26 -11.89 -5.56
CA LYS A 124 -2.12 -12.75 -4.74
C LYS A 124 -1.33 -13.94 -4.20
N LYS A 125 -0.61 -14.66 -5.07
CA LYS A 125 0.24 -15.80 -4.66
C LYS A 125 1.30 -15.39 -3.63
N THR A 126 1.98 -14.26 -3.84
CA THR A 126 3.03 -13.77 -2.94
C THR A 126 2.47 -13.40 -1.58
N ILE A 127 1.37 -12.64 -1.53
CA ILE A 127 0.69 -12.26 -0.28
C ILE A 127 0.28 -13.50 0.54
N PHE A 128 -0.25 -14.56 -0.11
CA PHE A 128 -0.60 -15.80 0.56
C PHE A 128 0.63 -16.59 1.03
N LYS A 129 1.69 -16.64 0.21
CA LYS A 129 2.95 -17.30 0.56
C LYS A 129 3.60 -16.66 1.79
N ASP A 130 3.70 -15.33 1.77
CA ASP A 130 4.36 -14.55 2.81
C ASP A 130 3.44 -14.29 4.03
N ALA A 131 2.17 -14.74 3.96
CA ALA A 131 1.14 -14.54 4.98
C ALA A 131 1.03 -13.06 5.42
N ILE A 132 1.05 -12.14 4.44
CA ILE A 132 0.97 -10.69 4.69
C ILE A 132 -0.42 -10.32 5.18
N VAL A 133 -0.52 -9.90 6.44
CA VAL A 133 -1.79 -9.49 7.04
C VAL A 133 -2.09 -8.04 6.68
N THR A 134 -3.31 -7.78 6.25
CA THR A 134 -3.81 -6.43 5.94
C THR A 134 -5.19 -6.21 6.55
N MET A 135 -5.42 -5.01 7.07
CA MET A 135 -6.72 -4.61 7.62
C MET A 135 -7.80 -4.58 6.53
N ALA A 136 -7.46 -4.11 5.34
CA ALA A 136 -8.34 -4.14 4.16
C ALA A 136 -7.53 -3.92 2.88
N LEU A 137 -7.80 -4.70 1.85
CA LEU A 137 -7.35 -4.41 0.49
C LEU A 137 -8.29 -3.37 -0.14
N LYS A 138 -7.71 -2.25 -0.58
CA LYS A 138 -8.46 -1.17 -1.24
C LYS A 138 -7.67 -0.67 -2.44
N PRO A 139 -8.32 -0.37 -3.58
CA PRO A 139 -7.61 0.03 -4.81
C PRO A 139 -6.72 1.26 -4.63
N TYR A 140 -7.07 2.20 -3.78
CA TYR A 140 -6.29 3.40 -3.49
C TYR A 140 -5.12 3.18 -2.50
N ASN A 141 -5.03 1.99 -1.88
CA ASN A 141 -3.93 1.59 -0.99
C ASN A 141 -2.96 0.62 -1.66
N ILE A 142 -3.13 0.35 -2.94
CA ILE A 142 -2.25 -0.51 -3.73
C ILE A 142 -1.84 0.27 -4.97
N VAL A 143 -0.53 0.38 -5.21
CA VAL A 143 0.01 0.95 -6.44
C VAL A 143 0.37 -0.13 -7.43
N TYR A 144 0.32 0.21 -8.72
CA TYR A 144 0.82 -0.63 -9.81
C TYR A 144 2.11 -0.02 -10.33
N GLN A 145 3.24 -0.55 -9.88
CA GLN A 145 4.57 -0.09 -10.25
C GLN A 145 4.98 -0.63 -11.62
N LEU A 146 5.41 0.25 -12.50
CA LEU A 146 5.77 -0.07 -13.88
C LEU A 146 7.28 -0.10 -14.11
N GLY A 147 7.71 -0.99 -15.00
CA GLY A 147 9.05 -0.99 -15.60
C GLY A 147 10.13 -1.75 -14.85
N TYR A 148 9.96 -2.14 -13.60
CA TYR A 148 10.92 -2.96 -12.86
C TYR A 148 10.71 -4.46 -13.08
N LYS A 149 9.48 -4.89 -13.25
CA LYS A 149 9.12 -6.27 -13.60
C LYS A 149 8.48 -6.27 -14.99
N PRO A 150 8.58 -7.36 -15.77
CA PRO A 150 8.01 -7.42 -17.13
C PRO A 150 6.51 -7.09 -17.20
N HIS A 151 5.77 -7.49 -16.16
CA HIS A 151 4.33 -7.25 -16.07
C HIS A 151 3.97 -6.16 -15.05
N GLY A 152 4.95 -5.35 -14.59
CA GLY A 152 4.78 -4.50 -13.42
C GLY A 152 4.58 -5.31 -12.15
N GLN A 153 4.30 -4.62 -11.03
CA GLN A 153 3.99 -5.29 -9.76
C GLN A 153 3.02 -4.47 -8.92
N PHE A 154 2.24 -5.17 -8.10
CA PHE A 154 1.36 -4.53 -7.12
C PHE A 154 2.07 -4.41 -5.79
N VAL A 155 2.01 -3.22 -5.19
CA VAL A 155 2.63 -2.93 -3.89
C VAL A 155 1.59 -2.28 -2.97
N ILE A 156 1.37 -2.87 -1.80
CA ILE A 156 0.52 -2.28 -0.75
C ILE A 156 1.29 -1.14 -0.11
N ILE A 157 0.69 0.04 -0.06
CA ILE A 157 1.30 1.25 0.50
C ILE A 157 0.64 1.72 1.79
N ASP A 158 -0.46 1.07 2.22
CA ASP A 158 -1.20 1.44 3.43
C ASP A 158 -2.09 0.29 3.94
N ASN A 159 -2.59 0.39 5.19
CA ASN A 159 -3.51 -0.56 5.82
C ASN A 159 -2.92 -1.95 6.11
N LEU A 160 -1.63 -2.06 6.38
CA LEU A 160 -1.04 -3.30 6.86
C LEU A 160 -1.40 -3.59 8.32
N GLY A 161 -1.44 -4.87 8.65
CA GLY A 161 -1.72 -5.37 9.99
C GLY A 161 -3.12 -5.94 10.16
N SER A 162 -3.44 -6.38 11.39
CA SER A 162 -4.73 -6.95 11.74
C SER A 162 -5.73 -5.87 12.17
N ALA A 163 -6.97 -6.00 11.70
CA ALA A 163 -8.08 -5.18 12.18
C ALA A 163 -8.64 -5.69 13.53
N ASN A 164 -8.26 -6.91 13.95
CA ASN A 164 -8.77 -7.53 15.16
C ASN A 164 -8.11 -6.96 16.41
N LEU A 165 -8.85 -6.86 17.52
CA LEU A 165 -8.31 -6.47 18.84
C LEU A 165 -7.23 -7.46 19.32
N ILE A 166 -7.45 -8.76 19.11
CA ILE A 166 -6.47 -9.81 19.35
C ILE A 166 -6.02 -10.31 17.97
N PRO A 167 -4.79 -9.99 17.52
CA PRO A 167 -4.32 -10.33 16.18
C PRO A 167 -3.86 -11.79 16.11
N VAL A 168 -4.80 -12.74 16.27
CA VAL A 168 -4.52 -14.20 16.22
C VAL A 168 -3.93 -14.63 14.88
N ASP A 169 -4.23 -13.91 13.81
CA ASP A 169 -3.66 -14.07 12.47
C ASP A 169 -2.14 -13.77 12.41
N TYR A 170 -1.58 -13.12 13.44
CA TYR A 170 -0.13 -12.96 13.55
C TYR A 170 0.60 -14.22 14.02
N PHE A 171 -0.10 -15.13 14.67
CA PHE A 171 0.50 -16.31 15.32
C PHE A 171 0.25 -17.61 14.54
N SER A 172 -0.61 -17.59 13.54
CA SER A 172 -0.94 -18.75 12.71
C SER A 172 -1.03 -18.39 11.24
N SER A 173 -0.18 -19.02 10.43
CA SER A 173 -0.22 -18.84 8.96
C SER A 173 -1.53 -19.33 8.35
N THR A 174 -2.18 -20.32 8.94
CA THR A 174 -3.49 -20.81 8.51
C THR A 174 -4.58 -19.75 8.76
N LEU A 175 -4.61 -19.15 9.94
CA LEU A 175 -5.56 -18.06 10.24
C LEU A 175 -5.29 -16.82 9.39
N ALA A 176 -4.03 -16.48 9.17
CA ALA A 176 -3.64 -15.40 8.26
C ALA A 176 -4.18 -15.66 6.85
N ARG A 177 -4.01 -16.86 6.31
CA ARG A 177 -4.52 -17.24 4.98
C ARG A 177 -6.04 -17.23 4.89
N THR A 178 -6.75 -17.66 5.94
CA THR A 178 -8.21 -17.59 6.00
C THR A 178 -8.68 -16.13 5.99
N THR A 179 -8.05 -15.27 6.78
CA THR A 179 -8.32 -13.83 6.78
C THR A 179 -8.06 -13.23 5.40
N LEU A 180 -6.93 -13.58 4.77
CA LEU A 180 -6.57 -13.13 3.42
C LEU A 180 -7.59 -13.56 2.37
N SER A 181 -8.09 -14.80 2.42
CA SER A 181 -9.11 -15.29 1.49
C SER A 181 -10.35 -14.40 1.52
N ARG A 182 -10.82 -14.02 2.72
CA ARG A 182 -11.96 -13.09 2.87
C ARG A 182 -11.62 -11.70 2.34
N ARG A 183 -10.40 -11.16 2.64
CA ARG A 183 -9.96 -9.85 2.17
C ARG A 183 -9.89 -9.78 0.65
N PHE A 184 -9.39 -10.83 0.00
CA PHE A 184 -9.37 -10.90 -1.46
C PHE A 184 -10.76 -11.02 -2.07
N ALA A 185 -11.66 -11.84 -1.48
CA ALA A 185 -13.05 -11.92 -1.93
C ALA A 185 -13.78 -10.57 -1.81
N ASP A 186 -13.59 -9.86 -0.68
CA ASP A 186 -14.16 -8.53 -0.48
C ASP A 186 -13.57 -7.49 -1.47
N PHE A 187 -12.27 -7.57 -1.74
CA PHE A 187 -11.58 -6.73 -2.70
C PHE A 187 -12.10 -6.94 -4.13
N GLU A 188 -12.17 -8.19 -4.59
CA GLU A 188 -12.66 -8.55 -5.92
C GLU A 188 -14.13 -8.13 -6.10
N ARG A 189 -14.99 -8.36 -5.08
CA ARG A 189 -16.39 -7.92 -5.08
C ARG A 189 -16.51 -6.41 -5.14
N ARG A 190 -15.71 -5.67 -4.37
CA ARG A 190 -15.68 -4.21 -4.39
C ARG A 190 -15.30 -3.67 -5.77
N ILE A 191 -14.24 -4.19 -6.36
CA ILE A 191 -13.78 -3.78 -7.69
C ILE A 191 -14.85 -4.05 -8.74
N TYR A 192 -15.51 -5.19 -8.66
CA TYR A 192 -16.63 -5.49 -9.56
C TYR A 192 -17.77 -4.48 -9.40
N ASN A 193 -18.17 -4.18 -8.17
CA ASN A 193 -19.30 -3.28 -7.90
C ASN A 193 -19.00 -1.82 -8.25
N GLU A 194 -17.78 -1.34 -7.95
CA GLU A 194 -17.41 0.06 -8.11
C GLU A 194 -16.93 0.40 -9.54
N TYR A 195 -16.23 -0.52 -10.20
CA TYR A 195 -15.57 -0.24 -11.49
C TYR A 195 -16.05 -1.15 -12.62
N HIS A 196 -16.93 -2.10 -12.35
CA HIS A 196 -17.40 -3.13 -13.30
C HIS A 196 -16.26 -3.95 -13.92
N ILE A 197 -15.17 -4.15 -13.16
CA ILE A 197 -14.01 -4.93 -13.57
C ILE A 197 -14.01 -6.27 -12.86
N LYS A 198 -13.95 -7.36 -13.62
CA LYS A 198 -13.77 -8.71 -13.09
C LYS A 198 -12.28 -9.05 -13.06
N LEU A 199 -11.67 -9.08 -11.87
CA LEU A 199 -10.22 -9.25 -11.72
C LEU A 199 -9.69 -10.57 -12.24
N ALA A 200 -10.47 -11.66 -12.16
CA ALA A 200 -10.07 -12.97 -12.64
C ALA A 200 -9.64 -12.99 -14.13
N ASN A 201 -10.24 -12.12 -14.95
CA ASN A 201 -9.88 -11.96 -16.36
C ASN A 201 -9.50 -10.52 -16.75
N MET A 202 -9.51 -9.58 -15.78
CA MET A 202 -9.24 -8.15 -15.98
C MET A 202 -10.07 -7.55 -17.14
N GLN A 203 -11.33 -7.93 -17.24
CA GLN A 203 -12.25 -7.42 -18.27
C GLN A 203 -13.26 -6.46 -17.65
N ILE A 204 -13.58 -5.41 -18.41
CA ILE A 204 -14.69 -4.51 -18.09
C ILE A 204 -15.97 -5.24 -18.45
N GLN A 205 -16.89 -5.33 -17.51
CA GLN A 205 -18.24 -5.85 -17.79
C GLN A 205 -19.07 -4.68 -18.30
N THR A 206 -19.53 -4.77 -19.55
CA THR A 206 -20.59 -3.90 -20.08
C THR A 206 -21.92 -4.35 -19.50
N ARG A 207 -22.69 -3.42 -18.96
CA ARG A 207 -24.09 -3.66 -18.59
C ARG A 207 -24.95 -3.76 -19.83
#